data_0d1ed014f5cb3a96fbf82a2383eb5e74
#
_entry.id   0d1ed014f5cb3a96fbf82a2383eb5e74
#
_cell.length_a   1.000
_cell.length_b   1.000
_cell.length_c   1.000
_cell.angle_alpha   90.00
_cell.angle_beta   90.00
_cell.angle_gamma   90.00
#
_symmetry.space_group_name_H-M   'P 1'
#
loop_
_entity.id
_entity.type
_entity.pdbx_description
1 polymer ?
#
loop_
_entity_poly.entity_id
_entity_poly.type
_entity_poly.pdbx_seq_one_letter_code
_entity_poly.pdbx_strand_id
1 'polypeptide(L)'
;MLTRFDAYTATTRAAKAEDLMPMFLRGEDRIRHGRGHHGFENRMSFAGPDGTENGSVSWGGTHGELVMIEVKGDRTPGIVERLRSRYEHRCTRVDSCYDVEEPGAFEKLLQPCLQVKKGYKLKGSKAGDWEDFPEDGRTLYVGANTSPVKLRLYEKGHQPEYRHLKRPDWVRIELQVRPTKDAKDVYSKADSLAVWGASAWTRELAGLVLAAELAPLPAGTTYKLTDEERALRFMCKQYGNHLVSMRNRVGSWEDVGLELAEIIRKQRLITG
;
A
#
# COMPACT_ATOMS: atom_id res chain seq x y z
N MET A 1 5.18 -21.48 10.12
CA MET A 1 4.23 -20.57 9.46
C MET A 1 4.78 -20.30 8.07
N LEU A 2 4.01 -20.59 7.02
CA LEU A 2 4.48 -20.46 5.64
C LEU A 2 4.76 -18.99 5.24
N THR A 3 3.88 -18.08 5.63
CA THR A 3 3.98 -16.64 5.29
C THR A 3 4.22 -15.79 6.52
N ARG A 4 4.75 -14.57 6.31
CA ARG A 4 4.91 -13.57 7.37
C ARG A 4 4.64 -12.16 6.84
N PHE A 5 4.38 -11.22 7.73
CA PHE A 5 4.34 -9.81 7.37
C PHE A 5 5.76 -9.29 7.12
N ASP A 6 5.96 -8.65 5.96
CA ASP A 6 7.22 -7.97 5.61
C ASP A 6 7.11 -6.45 5.76
N ALA A 7 5.93 -5.88 5.47
CA ALA A 7 5.63 -4.50 5.80
C ALA A 7 4.19 -4.34 6.29
N TYR A 8 3.98 -3.33 7.10
CA TYR A 8 2.66 -3.00 7.63
C TYR A 8 2.55 -1.51 7.89
N THR A 9 1.51 -0.87 7.35
CA THR A 9 1.18 0.52 7.62
C THR A 9 -0.22 0.59 8.20
N ALA A 10 -0.36 1.30 9.29
CA ALA A 10 -1.64 1.48 9.98
C ALA A 10 -1.82 2.91 10.47
N THR A 11 -3.08 3.26 10.73
CA THR A 11 -3.43 4.51 11.39
C THR A 11 -4.28 4.23 12.62
N THR A 12 -4.07 5.02 13.67
CA THR A 12 -4.83 4.90 14.93
C THR A 12 -5.14 6.28 15.54
N ARG A 13 -6.22 6.33 16.32
CA ARG A 13 -6.53 7.43 17.26
C ARG A 13 -6.54 6.94 18.72
N ALA A 14 -6.32 5.64 18.92
CA ALA A 14 -6.32 5.01 20.24
C ALA A 14 -4.99 5.16 21.01
N ALA A 15 -3.98 5.77 20.39
CA ALA A 15 -2.67 6.02 21.02
C ALA A 15 -2.05 7.31 20.48
N LYS A 16 -1.23 7.95 21.29
CA LYS A 16 -0.38 9.05 20.87
C LYS A 16 0.93 8.52 20.26
N ALA A 17 1.68 9.38 19.59
CA ALA A 17 2.95 8.99 18.98
C ALA A 17 3.94 8.45 20.03
N GLU A 18 3.99 9.08 21.20
CA GLU A 18 4.89 8.70 22.32
C GLU A 18 4.61 7.27 22.84
N ASP A 19 3.35 6.83 22.83
CA ASP A 19 2.94 5.49 23.27
C ASP A 19 3.40 4.41 22.29
N LEU A 20 3.54 4.75 21.01
CA LEU A 20 3.85 3.84 19.92
C LEU A 20 5.36 3.70 19.68
N MET A 21 6.13 4.77 19.89
CA MET A 21 7.58 4.80 19.66
C MET A 21 8.35 3.67 20.38
N PRO A 22 8.05 3.34 21.66
CA PRO A 22 8.75 2.25 22.35
C PRO A 22 8.62 0.88 21.70
N MET A 23 7.61 0.67 20.86
CA MET A 23 7.43 -0.60 20.16
C MET A 23 8.53 -0.89 19.12
N PHE A 24 9.20 0.16 18.64
CA PHE A 24 10.23 0.09 17.61
C PHE A 24 11.63 -0.04 18.18
N LEU A 25 11.86 0.48 19.38
CA LEU A 25 13.20 0.59 19.96
C LEU A 25 13.76 -0.79 20.36
N ARG A 26 14.98 -1.07 19.91
CA ARG A 26 15.80 -2.21 20.32
C ARG A 26 17.25 -1.73 20.48
N GLY A 27 17.81 -1.93 21.68
CA GLY A 27 19.24 -1.74 21.93
C GLY A 27 19.87 -0.51 21.28
N GLU A 28 20.69 -0.75 20.25
CA GLU A 28 21.48 0.27 19.56
C GLU A 28 20.77 0.95 18.38
N ASP A 29 19.45 0.88 18.30
CA ASP A 29 18.68 1.53 17.23
C ASP A 29 18.90 3.06 17.24
N ARG A 30 19.02 3.59 16.03
CA ARG A 30 19.15 5.04 15.81
C ARG A 30 17.77 5.66 15.57
N ILE A 31 17.51 6.76 16.24
CA ILE A 31 16.29 7.56 16.06
C ILE A 31 16.61 8.75 15.16
N ARG A 32 15.76 9.00 14.17
CA ARG A 32 15.85 10.18 13.31
C ARG A 32 14.54 10.93 13.32
N HIS A 33 14.62 12.22 13.61
CA HIS A 33 13.49 13.14 13.47
C HIS A 33 13.47 13.68 12.04
N GLY A 34 12.29 13.83 11.47
CA GLY A 34 12.11 14.34 10.13
C GLY A 34 10.72 14.92 9.91
N ARG A 35 10.52 15.48 8.72
CA ARG A 35 9.22 15.96 8.28
C ARG A 35 8.33 14.75 7.91
N GLY A 36 7.08 14.80 8.33
CA GLY A 36 6.06 13.82 7.95
C GLY A 36 5.69 13.91 6.45
N HIS A 37 4.99 12.90 5.97
CA HIS A 37 4.43 12.83 4.62
C HIS A 37 2.95 12.47 4.68
N HIS A 38 2.25 12.46 3.55
CA HIS A 38 0.81 12.19 3.48
C HIS A 38 -0.06 13.09 4.36
N GLY A 39 0.36 14.35 4.60
CA GLY A 39 -0.39 15.32 5.41
C GLY A 39 -0.03 15.30 6.91
N PHE A 40 0.85 14.42 7.34
CA PHE A 40 1.46 14.47 8.68
C PHE A 40 2.60 15.50 8.71
N GLU A 41 2.73 16.21 9.82
CA GLU A 41 3.76 17.22 10.00
C GLU A 41 5.07 16.62 10.51
N ASN A 42 4.99 15.76 11.51
CA ASN A 42 6.11 15.19 12.21
C ASN A 42 6.31 13.72 11.84
N ARG A 43 7.56 13.26 11.84
CA ARG A 43 7.93 11.87 11.65
C ARG A 43 9.15 11.54 12.50
N MET A 44 9.09 10.41 13.19
CA MET A 44 10.22 9.79 13.84
C MET A 44 10.45 8.42 13.22
N SER A 45 11.64 8.17 12.71
CA SER A 45 12.02 6.88 12.12
C SER A 45 13.07 6.17 12.97
N PHE A 46 13.02 4.85 12.93
CA PHE A 46 13.83 3.93 13.71
C PHE A 46 14.65 3.08 12.75
N ALA A 47 15.96 3.13 12.87
CA ALA A 47 16.87 2.39 12.03
C ALA A 47 17.78 1.48 12.87
N GLY A 48 18.09 0.30 12.35
CA GLY A 48 19.07 -0.59 12.97
C GLY A 48 20.49 -0.03 12.95
N PRO A 49 21.46 -0.73 13.57
CA PRO A 49 22.87 -0.34 13.56
C PRO A 49 23.45 -0.17 12.17
N ASP A 50 22.98 -0.96 11.21
CA ASP A 50 23.32 -0.92 9.78
C ASP A 50 22.75 0.29 9.03
N GLY A 51 21.93 1.09 9.69
CA GLY A 51 21.24 2.26 9.11
C GLY A 51 19.95 1.93 8.37
N THR A 52 19.56 0.66 8.24
CA THR A 52 18.30 0.25 7.62
C THR A 52 17.10 0.68 8.46
N GLU A 53 16.21 1.45 7.86
CA GLU A 53 14.98 1.89 8.53
C GLU A 53 14.01 0.70 8.72
N ASN A 54 13.70 0.41 9.98
CA ASN A 54 12.78 -0.66 10.37
C ASN A 54 11.32 -0.20 10.50
N GLY A 55 11.11 1.11 10.64
CA GLY A 55 9.78 1.70 10.72
C GLY A 55 9.78 3.14 11.17
N SER A 56 8.59 3.71 11.26
CA SER A 56 8.39 5.09 11.68
C SER A 56 7.01 5.33 12.30
N VAL A 57 6.91 6.40 13.06
CA VAL A 57 5.67 6.96 13.58
C VAL A 57 5.55 8.39 13.05
N SER A 58 4.37 8.74 12.49
CA SER A 58 4.08 10.08 11.96
C SER A 58 2.82 10.63 12.59
N TRP A 59 2.81 11.93 12.93
CA TRP A 59 1.70 12.58 13.65
C TRP A 59 1.60 14.08 13.34
N GLY A 60 0.49 14.70 13.77
CA GLY A 60 0.23 16.14 13.59
C GLY A 60 -0.18 16.49 12.15
N GLY A 61 -0.16 17.79 11.86
CA GLY A 61 -0.58 18.33 10.57
C GLY A 61 -2.09 18.29 10.36
N THR A 62 -2.53 18.03 9.13
CA THR A 62 -3.94 18.10 8.74
C THR A 62 -4.80 16.95 9.30
N HIS A 63 -4.18 15.94 9.89
CA HIS A 63 -4.85 14.74 10.40
C HIS A 63 -5.22 14.82 11.90
N GLY A 64 -4.84 15.92 12.58
CA GLY A 64 -5.13 16.13 14.02
C GLY A 64 -4.51 15.02 14.87
N GLU A 65 -5.33 14.32 15.63
CA GLU A 65 -4.91 13.26 16.56
C GLU A 65 -4.58 11.92 15.89
N LEU A 66 -4.78 11.81 14.57
CA LEU A 66 -4.45 10.56 13.87
C LEU A 66 -2.93 10.36 13.88
N VAL A 67 -2.52 9.15 14.21
CA VAL A 67 -1.12 8.72 14.15
C VAL A 67 -0.96 7.63 13.11
N MET A 68 0.06 7.71 12.28
CA MET A 68 0.42 6.68 11.29
C MET A 68 1.66 5.93 11.75
N ILE A 69 1.60 4.63 11.61
CA ILE A 69 2.66 3.68 11.94
C ILE A 69 3.06 2.99 10.65
N GLU A 70 4.36 2.96 10.36
CA GLU A 70 4.94 2.16 9.28
C GLU A 70 6.01 1.25 9.86
N VAL A 71 6.00 -0.02 9.47
CA VAL A 71 7.00 -1.00 9.88
C VAL A 71 7.41 -1.85 8.68
N LYS A 72 8.68 -2.26 8.64
CA LYS A 72 9.29 -3.01 7.53
C LYS A 72 10.26 -4.08 8.05
N GLY A 73 10.43 -5.12 7.24
CA GLY A 73 11.42 -6.16 7.44
C GLY A 73 11.10 -7.10 8.60
N ASP A 74 12.12 -7.68 9.16
CA ASP A 74 12.02 -8.80 10.10
C ASP A 74 11.35 -8.46 11.44
N ARG A 75 11.25 -7.17 11.77
CA ARG A 75 10.56 -6.71 12.99
C ARG A 75 9.05 -6.61 12.82
N THR A 76 8.56 -6.65 11.60
CA THR A 76 7.14 -6.43 11.29
C THR A 76 6.21 -7.37 12.05
N PRO A 77 6.41 -8.70 12.08
CA PRO A 77 5.48 -9.60 12.76
C PRO A 77 5.31 -9.25 14.26
N GLY A 78 6.41 -9.06 14.97
CA GLY A 78 6.36 -8.75 16.39
C GLY A 78 5.81 -7.35 16.73
N ILE A 79 5.97 -6.37 15.85
CA ILE A 79 5.38 -5.03 16.02
C ILE A 79 3.88 -5.10 15.76
N VAL A 80 3.45 -5.81 14.71
CA VAL A 80 2.03 -6.00 14.40
C VAL A 80 1.30 -6.71 15.53
N GLU A 81 1.91 -7.75 16.12
CA GLU A 81 1.35 -8.44 17.28
C GLU A 81 1.16 -7.51 18.48
N ARG A 82 2.18 -6.73 18.83
CA ARG A 82 2.10 -5.73 19.91
C ARG A 82 1.07 -4.64 19.64
N LEU A 83 0.98 -4.17 18.38
CA LEU A 83 0.01 -3.17 17.98
C LEU A 83 -1.41 -3.71 18.16
N ARG A 84 -1.68 -4.94 17.69
CA ARG A 84 -2.98 -5.60 17.78
C ARG A 84 -3.43 -5.87 19.22
N SER A 85 -2.48 -6.21 20.08
CA SER A 85 -2.79 -6.53 21.49
C SER A 85 -3.09 -5.30 22.35
N ARG A 86 -2.70 -4.09 21.89
CA ARG A 86 -2.76 -2.88 22.72
C ARG A 86 -3.67 -1.78 22.18
N TYR A 87 -3.79 -1.68 20.86
CA TYR A 87 -4.43 -0.51 20.24
C TYR A 87 -5.34 -0.88 19.08
N GLU A 88 -6.53 -0.33 19.08
CA GLU A 88 -7.37 -0.35 17.87
C GLU A 88 -6.72 0.49 16.79
N HIS A 89 -6.66 -0.07 15.58
CA HIS A 89 -6.03 0.59 14.45
C HIS A 89 -6.64 0.12 13.13
N ARG A 90 -6.40 0.87 12.07
CA ARG A 90 -6.87 0.57 10.72
C ARG A 90 -5.67 0.30 9.81
N CYS A 91 -5.58 -0.88 9.23
CA CYS A 91 -4.54 -1.23 8.27
C CYS A 91 -4.74 -0.44 6.97
N THR A 92 -3.70 0.26 6.51
CA THR A 92 -3.72 0.99 5.24
C THR A 92 -2.84 0.36 4.16
N ARG A 93 -1.87 -0.47 4.58
CA ARG A 93 -1.05 -1.32 3.72
C ARG A 93 -0.56 -2.51 4.53
N VAL A 94 -0.55 -3.66 3.90
CA VAL A 94 0.11 -4.86 4.42
C VAL A 94 0.81 -5.58 3.28
N ASP A 95 2.04 -6.00 3.54
CA ASP A 95 2.82 -6.82 2.63
C ASP A 95 3.04 -8.17 3.33
N SER A 96 2.54 -9.24 2.71
CA SER A 96 2.73 -10.62 3.16
C SER A 96 3.70 -11.32 2.23
N CYS A 97 4.72 -11.95 2.77
CA CYS A 97 5.74 -12.62 1.99
C CYS A 97 5.89 -14.10 2.33
N TYR A 98 6.36 -14.84 1.32
CA TYR A 98 6.84 -16.21 1.41
C TYR A 98 8.26 -16.27 0.84
N ASP A 99 9.17 -16.82 1.60
CA ASP A 99 10.58 -16.99 1.24
C ASP A 99 10.86 -18.44 0.89
N VAL A 100 11.59 -18.64 -0.21
CA VAL A 100 12.08 -19.94 -0.66
C VAL A 100 13.59 -19.83 -0.87
N GLU A 101 14.34 -20.81 -0.40
CA GLU A 101 15.78 -20.86 -0.57
C GLU A 101 16.19 -22.24 -1.07
N GLU A 102 16.12 -22.41 -2.38
CA GLU A 102 16.56 -23.62 -3.08
C GLU A 102 16.97 -23.29 -4.51
N PRO A 103 17.89 -24.03 -5.11
CA PRO A 103 18.27 -23.87 -6.51
C PRO A 103 17.05 -23.90 -7.45
N GLY A 104 16.95 -22.90 -8.35
CA GLY A 104 15.85 -22.80 -9.30
C GLY A 104 14.51 -22.33 -8.71
N ALA A 105 14.48 -21.84 -7.46
CA ALA A 105 13.28 -21.33 -6.81
C ALA A 105 12.60 -20.21 -7.60
N PHE A 106 13.40 -19.32 -8.23
CA PHE A 106 12.84 -18.22 -9.01
C PHE A 106 12.00 -18.73 -10.19
N GLU A 107 12.53 -19.66 -10.98
CA GLU A 107 11.83 -20.25 -12.12
C GLU A 107 10.58 -21.03 -11.70
N LYS A 108 10.67 -21.79 -10.60
CA LYS A 108 9.51 -22.52 -10.04
C LYS A 108 8.37 -21.58 -9.66
N LEU A 109 8.67 -20.45 -9.03
CA LEU A 109 7.68 -19.44 -8.63
C LEU A 109 7.24 -18.54 -9.79
N LEU A 110 8.11 -18.33 -10.78
CA LEU A 110 7.82 -17.50 -11.96
C LEU A 110 6.66 -18.07 -12.79
N GLN A 111 6.64 -19.37 -13.02
CA GLN A 111 5.62 -20.01 -13.87
C GLN A 111 4.19 -19.80 -13.34
N PRO A 112 3.86 -20.11 -12.06
CA PRO A 112 2.55 -19.79 -11.49
C PRO A 112 2.19 -18.31 -11.58
N CYS A 113 3.16 -17.39 -11.33
CA CYS A 113 2.94 -15.96 -11.44
C CYS A 113 2.56 -15.53 -12.87
N LEU A 114 3.23 -16.08 -13.89
CA LEU A 114 2.93 -15.81 -15.28
C LEU A 114 1.59 -16.43 -15.71
N GLN A 115 1.25 -17.62 -15.20
CA GLN A 115 -0.02 -18.28 -15.44
C GLN A 115 -1.18 -17.41 -14.98
N VAL A 116 -1.19 -16.97 -13.70
CA VAL A 116 -2.26 -16.12 -13.17
C VAL A 116 -2.27 -14.75 -13.83
N LYS A 117 -1.08 -14.18 -14.11
CA LYS A 117 -0.98 -12.90 -14.84
C LYS A 117 -1.69 -12.98 -16.19
N LYS A 118 -1.48 -14.06 -16.96
CA LYS A 118 -2.10 -14.30 -18.26
C LYS A 118 -3.60 -14.58 -18.12
N GLY A 119 -3.99 -15.50 -17.23
CA GLY A 119 -5.38 -15.92 -17.01
C GLY A 119 -6.30 -14.76 -16.63
N TYR A 120 -5.83 -13.90 -15.73
CA TYR A 120 -6.58 -12.72 -15.25
C TYR A 120 -6.28 -11.43 -16.03
N LYS A 121 -5.51 -11.47 -17.12
CA LYS A 121 -5.14 -10.32 -17.95
C LYS A 121 -4.55 -9.17 -17.12
N LEU A 122 -3.71 -9.49 -16.14
CA LEU A 122 -3.12 -8.51 -15.25
C LEU A 122 -1.98 -7.74 -15.92
N LYS A 123 -1.89 -6.44 -15.64
CA LYS A 123 -0.70 -5.66 -15.98
C LYS A 123 0.49 -6.13 -15.14
N GLY A 124 1.70 -5.88 -15.62
CA GLY A 124 2.92 -6.18 -14.88
C GLY A 124 4.14 -5.64 -15.60
N SER A 125 5.28 -5.67 -14.92
CA SER A 125 6.57 -5.25 -15.45
C SER A 125 7.68 -6.14 -14.91
N LYS A 126 8.82 -6.09 -15.55
CA LYS A 126 10.07 -6.72 -15.12
C LYS A 126 11.07 -5.63 -14.72
N ALA A 127 11.95 -5.93 -13.79
CA ALA A 127 13.11 -5.11 -13.44
C ALA A 127 14.31 -6.03 -13.17
N GLY A 128 15.52 -5.47 -13.21
CA GLY A 128 16.76 -6.23 -13.21
C GLY A 128 17.10 -6.74 -14.60
N ASP A 129 18.27 -7.34 -14.73
CA ASP A 129 18.71 -7.94 -15.99
C ASP A 129 18.22 -9.39 -16.07
N TRP A 130 17.53 -9.72 -17.14
CA TRP A 130 16.92 -11.03 -17.35
C TRP A 130 17.67 -11.90 -18.35
N GLU A 131 18.60 -11.32 -19.06
CA GLU A 131 19.24 -11.93 -20.23
C GLU A 131 20.76 -12.06 -20.03
N ASP A 132 21.43 -10.95 -19.76
CA ASP A 132 22.91 -10.90 -19.78
C ASP A 132 23.54 -10.99 -18.38
N PHE A 133 22.96 -10.37 -17.35
CA PHE A 133 23.51 -10.29 -15.99
C PHE A 133 22.51 -10.72 -14.92
N PRO A 134 22.09 -12.00 -14.89
CA PRO A 134 21.09 -12.49 -13.94
C PRO A 134 21.52 -12.35 -12.47
N GLU A 135 22.83 -12.22 -12.20
CA GLU A 135 23.38 -11.95 -10.88
C GLU A 135 22.98 -10.58 -10.31
N ASP A 136 22.52 -9.64 -11.13
CA ASP A 136 21.98 -8.35 -10.66
C ASP A 136 20.58 -8.49 -10.03
N GLY A 137 20.00 -9.67 -10.14
CA GLY A 137 18.73 -10.02 -9.54
C GLY A 137 17.53 -9.60 -10.38
N ARG A 138 16.62 -10.56 -10.60
CA ARG A 138 15.42 -10.38 -11.38
C ARG A 138 14.23 -10.07 -10.49
N THR A 139 13.35 -9.21 -10.97
CA THR A 139 12.07 -8.92 -10.32
C THR A 139 10.93 -8.94 -11.31
N LEU A 140 9.86 -9.69 -10.99
CA LEU A 140 8.57 -9.63 -11.68
C LEU A 140 7.56 -8.89 -10.81
N TYR A 141 6.90 -7.90 -11.38
CA TYR A 141 5.73 -7.24 -10.79
C TYR A 141 4.46 -7.71 -11.49
N VAL A 142 3.42 -8.06 -10.71
CA VAL A 142 2.08 -8.40 -11.21
C VAL A 142 1.06 -7.50 -10.52
N GLY A 143 0.20 -6.87 -11.30
CA GLY A 143 -0.72 -5.82 -10.85
C GLY A 143 -0.22 -4.41 -11.22
N ALA A 144 -1.14 -3.51 -11.53
CA ALA A 144 -0.81 -2.10 -11.81
C ALA A 144 -0.39 -1.36 -10.53
N ASN A 145 0.43 -0.32 -10.66
CA ASN A 145 0.83 0.51 -9.50
C ASN A 145 -0.34 1.16 -8.78
N THR A 146 -1.43 1.42 -9.49
CA THR A 146 -2.69 1.97 -8.95
C THR A 146 -3.63 0.91 -8.38
N SER A 147 -3.30 -0.39 -8.55
CA SER A 147 -4.11 -1.48 -8.00
C SER A 147 -3.98 -1.54 -6.46
N PRO A 148 -5.07 -1.81 -5.74
CA PRO A 148 -4.99 -2.09 -4.31
C PRO A 148 -4.24 -3.39 -3.99
N VAL A 149 -4.07 -4.27 -4.97
CA VAL A 149 -3.39 -5.57 -4.83
C VAL A 149 -2.29 -5.67 -5.86
N LYS A 150 -1.06 -5.91 -5.41
CA LYS A 150 0.14 -6.03 -6.25
C LYS A 150 1.05 -7.11 -5.70
N LEU A 151 1.61 -7.91 -6.61
CA LEU A 151 2.60 -8.94 -6.29
C LEU A 151 3.98 -8.53 -6.78
N ARG A 152 4.99 -8.95 -6.03
CA ARG A 152 6.40 -8.89 -6.40
C ARG A 152 7.04 -10.26 -6.17
N LEU A 153 7.64 -10.84 -7.22
CA LEU A 153 8.51 -12.00 -7.14
C LEU A 153 9.93 -11.53 -7.45
N TYR A 154 10.90 -11.81 -6.59
CA TYR A 154 12.26 -11.34 -6.78
C TYR A 154 13.31 -12.20 -6.11
N GLU A 155 14.52 -12.19 -6.69
CA GLU A 155 15.72 -12.83 -6.16
C GLU A 155 16.29 -11.98 -5.03
N LYS A 156 15.82 -12.26 -3.80
CA LYS A 156 16.15 -11.44 -2.63
C LYS A 156 17.62 -11.50 -2.26
N GLY A 157 18.26 -12.65 -2.45
CA GLY A 157 19.68 -12.82 -2.18
C GLY A 157 20.61 -11.97 -3.07
N HIS A 158 20.11 -11.54 -4.23
CA HIS A 158 20.83 -10.67 -5.16
C HIS A 158 20.62 -9.17 -4.90
N GLN A 159 19.70 -8.79 -3.99
CA GLN A 159 19.52 -7.37 -3.64
C GLN A 159 20.76 -6.83 -2.90
N PRO A 160 21.18 -5.57 -3.17
CA PRO A 160 22.39 -5.01 -2.57
C PRO A 160 22.49 -5.13 -1.06
N GLU A 161 21.33 -4.98 -0.37
CA GLU A 161 21.22 -5.04 1.09
C GLU A 161 21.48 -6.46 1.64
N TYR A 162 21.30 -7.50 0.81
CA TYR A 162 21.36 -8.91 1.24
C TYR A 162 22.51 -9.70 0.61
N ARG A 163 23.23 -9.16 -0.38
CA ARG A 163 24.37 -9.84 -1.04
C ARG A 163 25.45 -10.29 -0.06
N HIS A 164 25.66 -9.54 1.02
CA HIS A 164 26.63 -9.89 2.06
C HIS A 164 26.32 -11.20 2.79
N LEU A 165 25.06 -11.67 2.77
CA LEU A 165 24.61 -12.92 3.38
C LEU A 165 25.01 -14.16 2.57
N LYS A 166 25.43 -13.98 1.31
CA LYS A 166 25.84 -15.05 0.39
C LYS A 166 24.77 -16.14 0.22
N ARG A 167 23.52 -15.72 0.02
CA ARG A 167 22.35 -16.58 -0.18
C ARG A 167 21.73 -16.36 -1.57
N PRO A 168 22.43 -16.78 -2.67
CA PRO A 168 22.01 -16.47 -4.03
C PRO A 168 20.65 -17.12 -4.39
N ASP A 169 20.34 -18.28 -3.83
CA ASP A 169 19.09 -18.99 -4.09
C ASP A 169 17.89 -18.48 -3.28
N TRP A 170 18.08 -17.40 -2.49
CA TRP A 170 17.00 -16.81 -1.71
C TRP A 170 16.07 -15.98 -2.58
N VAL A 171 14.87 -16.50 -2.77
CA VAL A 171 13.80 -15.88 -3.56
C VAL A 171 12.64 -15.53 -2.65
N ARG A 172 12.02 -14.38 -2.89
CA ARG A 172 10.82 -13.94 -2.19
C ARG A 172 9.68 -13.67 -3.15
N ILE A 173 8.52 -14.18 -2.79
CA ILE A 173 7.24 -13.75 -3.35
C ILE A 173 6.49 -12.96 -2.30
N GLU A 174 6.02 -11.77 -2.65
CA GLU A 174 5.46 -10.78 -1.72
C GLU A 174 4.19 -10.19 -2.29
N LEU A 175 3.10 -10.30 -1.55
CA LEU A 175 1.82 -9.73 -1.89
C LEU A 175 1.58 -8.46 -1.08
N GLN A 176 1.49 -7.33 -1.76
CA GLN A 176 1.11 -6.05 -1.18
C GLN A 176 -0.38 -5.82 -1.36
N VAL A 177 -1.07 -5.49 -0.26
CA VAL A 177 -2.47 -5.11 -0.26
C VAL A 177 -2.63 -3.74 0.40
N ARG A 178 -3.41 -2.87 -0.25
CA ARG A 178 -3.82 -1.56 0.28
C ARG A 178 -5.34 -1.57 0.47
N PRO A 179 -5.81 -2.01 1.63
CA PRO A 179 -7.24 -2.09 1.91
C PRO A 179 -7.88 -0.69 1.95
N THR A 180 -9.13 -0.61 1.54
CA THR A 180 -9.89 0.63 1.49
C THR A 180 -11.16 0.53 2.34
N LYS A 181 -11.64 1.67 2.83
CA LYS A 181 -12.88 1.76 3.62
C LYS A 181 -12.89 0.77 4.80
N ASP A 182 -13.92 -0.03 4.94
CA ASP A 182 -14.14 -0.97 6.04
C ASP A 182 -13.20 -2.20 5.96
N ALA A 183 -12.66 -2.50 4.77
CA ALA A 183 -11.65 -3.53 4.65
C ALA A 183 -10.39 -3.23 5.51
N LYS A 184 -10.11 -1.96 5.82
CA LYS A 184 -9.00 -1.57 6.71
C LYS A 184 -9.11 -2.20 8.11
N ASP A 185 -10.32 -2.31 8.63
CA ASP A 185 -10.59 -2.88 9.95
C ASP A 185 -10.48 -4.42 9.91
N VAL A 186 -10.91 -5.03 8.78
CA VAL A 186 -10.76 -6.48 8.56
C VAL A 186 -9.27 -6.85 8.45
N TYR A 187 -8.50 -6.11 7.64
CA TYR A 187 -7.08 -6.36 7.46
C TYR A 187 -6.24 -6.05 8.71
N SER A 188 -6.72 -5.20 9.62
CA SER A 188 -6.04 -5.00 10.91
C SER A 188 -6.02 -6.27 11.78
N LYS A 189 -6.91 -7.23 11.52
CA LYS A 189 -7.05 -8.49 12.26
C LYS A 189 -6.57 -9.72 11.47
N ALA A 190 -6.47 -9.62 10.14
CA ALA A 190 -6.11 -10.73 9.27
C ALA A 190 -4.67 -11.21 9.51
N ASP A 191 -4.44 -12.52 9.53
CA ASP A 191 -3.09 -13.08 9.54
C ASP A 191 -2.39 -12.92 8.18
N SER A 192 -1.09 -13.24 8.13
CA SER A 192 -0.30 -13.06 6.92
C SER A 192 -0.73 -13.96 5.77
N LEU A 193 -1.24 -15.14 6.03
CA LEU A 193 -1.73 -16.06 5.01
C LEU A 193 -3.08 -15.60 4.45
N ALA A 194 -4.00 -15.15 5.31
CA ALA A 194 -5.31 -14.65 4.92
C ALA A 194 -5.22 -13.44 3.97
N VAL A 195 -4.15 -12.64 4.03
CA VAL A 195 -3.90 -11.52 3.09
C VAL A 195 -3.93 -11.96 1.62
N TRP A 196 -3.52 -13.20 1.33
CA TRP A 196 -3.56 -13.78 -0.02
C TRP A 196 -4.98 -14.05 -0.52
N GLY A 197 -5.98 -13.93 0.35
CA GLY A 197 -7.40 -13.94 0.01
C GLY A 197 -7.90 -12.70 -0.72
N ALA A 198 -7.06 -11.67 -0.93
CA ALA A 198 -7.41 -10.33 -1.41
C ALA A 198 -8.17 -10.27 -2.75
N SER A 199 -7.95 -11.24 -3.63
CA SER A 199 -8.61 -11.32 -4.94
C SER A 199 -8.68 -12.76 -5.45
N ALA A 200 -9.43 -13.00 -6.52
CA ALA A 200 -9.52 -14.33 -7.11
C ALA A 200 -8.14 -14.83 -7.59
N TRP A 201 -7.38 -13.98 -8.28
CA TRP A 201 -6.07 -14.36 -8.79
C TRP A 201 -5.03 -14.61 -7.69
N THR A 202 -5.10 -13.91 -6.55
CA THR A 202 -4.18 -14.15 -5.43
C THR A 202 -4.51 -15.45 -4.70
N ARG A 203 -5.79 -15.81 -4.61
CA ARG A 203 -6.19 -17.12 -4.06
C ARG A 203 -5.74 -18.28 -4.95
N GLU A 204 -5.92 -18.16 -6.26
CA GLU A 204 -5.39 -19.16 -7.20
C GLU A 204 -3.89 -19.30 -7.09
N LEU A 205 -3.16 -18.18 -7.05
CA LEU A 205 -1.71 -18.19 -6.87
C LEU A 205 -1.30 -18.83 -5.52
N ALA A 206 -2.02 -18.55 -4.44
CA ALA A 206 -1.77 -19.17 -3.14
C ALA A 206 -1.97 -20.70 -3.20
N GLY A 207 -2.97 -21.18 -3.92
CA GLY A 207 -3.15 -22.61 -4.18
C GLY A 207 -1.95 -23.23 -4.91
N LEU A 208 -1.43 -22.55 -5.92
CA LEU A 208 -0.31 -23.03 -6.73
C LEU A 208 1.05 -22.96 -6.01
N VAL A 209 1.27 -21.95 -5.17
CA VAL A 209 2.58 -21.65 -4.57
C VAL A 209 2.67 -22.09 -3.12
N LEU A 210 1.59 -21.95 -2.36
CA LEU A 210 1.55 -22.22 -0.92
C LEU A 210 0.78 -23.50 -0.58
N ALA A 211 0.19 -24.17 -1.56
CA ALA A 211 -0.75 -25.26 -1.39
C ALA A 211 -1.89 -24.91 -0.38
N ALA A 212 -2.34 -23.65 -0.41
CA ALA A 212 -3.32 -23.10 0.52
C ALA A 212 -4.65 -22.80 -0.16
N GLU A 213 -5.74 -23.30 0.40
CA GLU A 213 -7.09 -22.92 0.02
C GLU A 213 -7.57 -21.79 0.94
N LEU A 214 -7.89 -20.64 0.37
CA LEU A 214 -8.16 -19.41 1.12
C LEU A 214 -9.57 -18.89 0.89
N ALA A 215 -10.21 -18.48 1.99
CA ALA A 215 -11.45 -17.69 1.93
C ALA A 215 -11.21 -16.32 1.28
N PRO A 216 -12.21 -15.76 0.57
CA PRO A 216 -12.14 -14.41 0.06
C PRO A 216 -11.95 -13.36 1.18
N LEU A 217 -10.95 -12.49 1.01
CA LEU A 217 -10.68 -11.34 1.89
C LEU A 217 -10.52 -10.07 1.03
N PRO A 218 -11.60 -9.52 0.44
CA PRO A 218 -11.48 -8.42 -0.50
C PRO A 218 -10.83 -7.19 0.11
N ALA A 219 -9.91 -6.56 -0.63
CA ALA A 219 -9.24 -5.32 -0.24
C ALA A 219 -10.16 -4.08 -0.23
N GLY A 220 -11.45 -4.28 -0.46
CA GLY A 220 -12.44 -3.24 -0.66
C GLY A 220 -12.49 -2.81 -2.14
N THR A 221 -13.60 -2.20 -2.51
CA THR A 221 -13.76 -1.63 -3.85
C THR A 221 -13.09 -0.28 -3.89
N THR A 222 -12.11 -0.09 -4.75
CA THR A 222 -11.74 1.24 -5.21
C THR A 222 -12.90 1.74 -6.06
N TYR A 223 -13.71 2.65 -5.49
CA TYR A 223 -14.70 3.36 -6.28
C TYR A 223 -13.94 4.17 -7.34
N LYS A 224 -14.02 3.74 -8.58
CA LYS A 224 -13.55 4.56 -9.69
C LYS A 224 -14.63 5.60 -9.93
N LEU A 225 -14.29 6.85 -9.62
CA LEU A 225 -15.12 7.97 -10.01
C LEU A 225 -15.42 7.87 -11.50
N THR A 226 -16.66 8.07 -11.89
CA THR A 226 -17.03 8.25 -13.29
C THR A 226 -16.28 9.46 -13.87
N ASP A 227 -16.23 9.58 -15.18
CA ASP A 227 -15.60 10.73 -15.82
C ASP A 227 -16.30 12.03 -15.40
N GLU A 228 -17.61 11.99 -15.24
CA GLU A 228 -18.44 13.10 -14.74
C GLU A 228 -18.07 13.47 -13.30
N GLU A 229 -18.00 12.51 -12.39
CA GLU A 229 -17.61 12.77 -10.99
C GLU A 229 -16.19 13.31 -10.87
N ARG A 230 -15.26 12.84 -11.74
CA ARG A 230 -13.89 13.40 -11.81
C ARG A 230 -13.91 14.84 -12.26
N ALA A 231 -14.68 15.16 -13.31
CA ALA A 231 -14.83 16.51 -13.83
C ALA A 231 -15.44 17.44 -12.78
N LEU A 232 -16.50 17.02 -12.09
CA LEU A 232 -17.12 17.80 -11.00
C LEU A 232 -16.17 18.05 -9.84
N ARG A 233 -15.41 17.01 -9.39
CA ARG A 233 -14.40 17.21 -8.34
C ARG A 233 -13.28 18.15 -8.76
N PHE A 234 -12.83 18.06 -10.00
CA PHE A 234 -11.83 18.96 -10.55
C PHE A 234 -12.35 20.40 -10.57
N MET A 235 -13.58 20.60 -11.07
CA MET A 235 -14.26 21.90 -11.07
C MET A 235 -14.37 22.48 -9.65
N CYS A 236 -14.83 21.70 -8.69
CA CYS A 236 -14.94 22.13 -7.29
C CYS A 236 -13.57 22.47 -6.67
N LYS A 237 -12.52 21.70 -6.99
CA LYS A 237 -11.16 22.01 -6.53
C LYS A 237 -10.61 23.28 -7.12
N GLN A 238 -10.84 23.54 -8.40
CA GLN A 238 -10.28 24.67 -9.13
C GLN A 238 -11.09 25.94 -8.92
N TYR A 239 -12.41 25.82 -8.92
CA TYR A 239 -13.32 26.97 -8.89
C TYR A 239 -14.17 27.07 -7.62
N GLY A 240 -13.95 26.22 -6.62
CA GLY A 240 -14.76 26.12 -5.42
C GLY A 240 -14.94 27.46 -4.69
N ASN A 241 -13.87 28.26 -4.56
CA ASN A 241 -13.94 29.58 -3.94
C ASN A 241 -14.84 30.54 -4.72
N HIS A 242 -14.80 30.48 -6.06
CA HIS A 242 -15.67 31.32 -6.93
C HIS A 242 -17.14 30.87 -6.81
N LEU A 243 -17.40 29.57 -6.77
CA LEU A 243 -18.74 29.02 -6.58
C LEU A 243 -19.32 29.43 -5.22
N VAL A 244 -18.51 29.42 -4.15
CA VAL A 244 -18.91 29.90 -2.82
C VAL A 244 -19.20 31.41 -2.85
N SER A 245 -18.36 32.22 -3.52
CA SER A 245 -18.62 33.65 -3.70
C SER A 245 -19.92 33.90 -4.48
N MET A 246 -20.19 33.15 -5.54
CA MET A 246 -21.45 33.23 -6.28
C MET A 246 -22.63 32.92 -5.34
N ARG A 247 -22.55 31.81 -4.62
CA ARG A 247 -23.59 31.40 -3.65
C ARG A 247 -23.88 32.50 -2.63
N ASN A 248 -22.85 33.15 -2.10
CA ASN A 248 -23.03 34.25 -1.14
C ASN A 248 -23.67 35.50 -1.77
N ARG A 249 -23.46 35.73 -3.09
CA ARG A 249 -24.05 36.81 -3.84
C ARG A 249 -25.51 36.56 -4.22
N VAL A 250 -25.83 35.36 -4.72
CA VAL A 250 -27.17 35.03 -5.23
C VAL A 250 -28.11 34.40 -4.18
N GLY A 251 -27.57 33.92 -3.04
CA GLY A 251 -28.35 33.48 -1.89
C GLY A 251 -28.46 31.94 -1.73
N SER A 252 -28.52 31.19 -2.80
CA SER A 252 -28.67 29.72 -2.76
C SER A 252 -27.80 29.00 -3.78
N TRP A 253 -27.60 27.69 -3.59
CA TRP A 253 -26.94 26.82 -4.57
C TRP A 253 -27.81 26.56 -5.81
N GLU A 254 -29.13 26.68 -5.67
CA GLU A 254 -30.08 26.59 -6.77
C GLU A 254 -29.90 27.75 -7.74
N ASP A 255 -29.81 28.98 -7.23
CA ASP A 255 -29.55 30.19 -8.01
C ASP A 255 -28.18 30.16 -8.70
N VAL A 256 -27.15 29.62 -8.03
CA VAL A 256 -25.83 29.37 -8.67
C VAL A 256 -25.99 28.42 -9.87
N GLY A 257 -26.77 27.36 -9.72
CA GLY A 257 -27.05 26.40 -10.80
C GLY A 257 -27.74 27.05 -12.00
N LEU A 258 -28.72 27.92 -11.76
CA LEU A 258 -29.43 28.68 -12.79
C LEU A 258 -28.49 29.64 -13.52
N GLU A 259 -27.66 30.39 -12.78
CA GLU A 259 -26.70 31.32 -13.37
C GLU A 259 -25.65 30.60 -14.22
N LEU A 260 -25.11 29.47 -13.73
CA LEU A 260 -24.19 28.62 -14.49
C LEU A 260 -24.84 28.07 -15.77
N ALA A 261 -26.08 27.63 -15.69
CA ALA A 261 -26.82 27.14 -16.86
C ALA A 261 -26.98 28.23 -17.93
N GLU A 262 -27.25 29.49 -17.52
CA GLU A 262 -27.35 30.60 -18.43
C GLU A 262 -25.99 30.93 -19.08
N ILE A 263 -24.92 30.95 -18.32
CA ILE A 263 -23.55 31.16 -18.85
C ILE A 263 -23.20 30.10 -19.90
N ILE A 264 -23.48 28.81 -19.59
CA ILE A 264 -23.23 27.68 -20.49
C ILE A 264 -24.04 27.84 -21.81
N ARG A 265 -25.31 28.21 -21.71
CA ARG A 265 -26.15 28.46 -22.90
C ARG A 265 -25.57 29.57 -23.78
N LYS A 266 -25.17 30.71 -23.19
CA LYS A 266 -24.56 31.83 -23.92
C LYS A 266 -23.25 31.41 -24.60
N GLN A 267 -22.40 30.65 -23.94
CA GLN A 267 -21.13 30.16 -24.50
C GLN A 267 -21.37 29.21 -25.69
N ARG A 268 -22.33 28.31 -25.62
CA ARG A 268 -22.67 27.37 -26.72
C ARG A 268 -23.25 28.09 -27.94
N LEU A 269 -23.93 29.24 -27.78
CA LEU A 269 -24.44 30.07 -28.87
C LEU A 269 -23.34 30.88 -29.57
N ILE A 270 -22.17 31.05 -28.93
CA ILE A 270 -21.03 31.80 -29.51
C ILE A 270 -20.07 30.83 -30.24
N THR A 271 -20.06 29.56 -29.93
CA THR A 271 -19.12 28.55 -30.47
C THR A 271 -19.74 27.61 -31.52
N GLY A 272 -21.02 27.75 -31.85
CA GLY A 272 -21.74 27.06 -32.93
C GLY A 272 -22.05 28.04 -34.07
#